data_dd92ebb21ced340159a6b653a9c15ea8
#
_entry.id   dd92ebb21ced340159a6b653a9c15ea8
#
_cell.length_a   1.000
_cell.length_b   1.000
_cell.length_c   1.000
_cell.angle_alpha   90.00
_cell.angle_beta   90.00
_cell.angle_gamma   90.00
#
_symmetry.space_group_name_H-M   'P 1'
#
loop_
_entity.id
_entity.type
_entity.pdbx_description
1 polymer ?
#
loop_
_entity_poly.entity_id
_entity_poly.type
_entity_poly.pdbx_seq_one_letter_code
_entity_poly.pdbx_strand_id
1 'polypeptide(L)'
;MNEKEKDMDKKMNSEAQLTTFEAISMIVGNSIGTGIIAVPYLAVRNSMWDVVWMVAFAYIVNVILHLIIAELSYNNGGVQLVKSFEGELFHGKMKKIFSWIMFIVYGLAIMVGVSGNINGGAQIFVNWFGLPLWAAQLIYYLIAGSVVFMGMKAGGIAQKYSVALLLVIVAVMTAGTFLHPRNTLYTAPFHINNLLALYSMVVFATSANQAVIQVVKGLNGDSKRIRKTIFTGFGLSSLFVLVVPL
;
A
#
# COMPACT_ATOMS: atom_id res chain seq x y z
N MET A 1 29.73 10.30 20.90
CA MET A 1 29.45 10.20 19.46
C MET A 1 30.46 11.07 18.73
N ASN A 2 31.33 10.44 17.95
CA ASN A 2 32.48 11.10 17.29
C ASN A 2 31.96 11.94 16.09
N GLU A 3 32.68 13.02 15.74
CA GLU A 3 32.27 13.88 14.59
C GLU A 3 32.08 13.10 13.28
N LYS A 4 32.88 12.06 13.05
CA LYS A 4 32.73 11.11 11.94
C LYS A 4 31.41 10.31 11.96
N GLU A 5 30.95 9.94 13.14
CA GLU A 5 29.64 9.25 13.29
C GLU A 5 28.49 10.21 12.99
N LYS A 6 28.58 11.47 13.44
CA LYS A 6 27.60 12.52 13.11
C LYS A 6 27.55 12.84 11.62
N ASP A 7 28.72 12.89 10.97
CA ASP A 7 28.78 13.14 9.52
C ASP A 7 28.30 11.93 8.69
N MET A 8 28.57 10.69 9.13
CA MET A 8 28.03 9.49 8.50
C MET A 8 26.50 9.40 8.67
N ASP A 9 25.98 9.68 9.87
CA ASP A 9 24.53 9.73 10.12
C ASP A 9 23.83 10.84 9.31
N LYS A 10 24.48 11.99 9.17
CA LYS A 10 23.97 13.09 8.34
C LYS A 10 23.99 12.76 6.86
N LYS A 11 25.03 12.06 6.40
CA LYS A 11 25.15 11.59 5.01
C LYS A 11 24.18 10.46 4.69
N MET A 12 24.03 9.47 5.57
CA MET A 12 23.03 8.41 5.45
C MET A 12 21.60 8.97 5.47
N ASN A 13 21.30 9.96 6.32
CA ASN A 13 20.02 10.62 6.37
C ASN A 13 19.76 11.50 5.12
N SER A 14 20.78 12.10 4.50
CA SER A 14 20.61 12.87 3.27
C SER A 14 20.40 11.99 2.04
N GLU A 15 21.04 10.82 1.98
CA GLU A 15 20.86 9.85 0.89
C GLU A 15 19.52 9.09 0.97
N ALA A 16 18.92 9.01 2.14
CA ALA A 16 17.64 8.35 2.38
C ALA A 16 16.41 9.27 2.16
N GLN A 17 16.60 10.54 1.83
CA GLN A 17 15.48 11.47 1.64
C GLN A 17 14.65 11.14 0.41
N LEU A 18 13.34 10.95 0.64
CA LEU A 18 12.35 10.82 -0.41
C LEU A 18 11.89 12.19 -0.90
N THR A 19 11.70 12.30 -2.21
CA THR A 19 10.91 13.40 -2.76
C THR A 19 9.43 13.19 -2.41
N THR A 20 8.62 14.24 -2.40
CA THR A 20 7.17 14.12 -2.15
C THR A 20 6.50 13.17 -3.17
N PHE A 21 6.96 13.19 -4.42
CA PHE A 21 6.41 12.31 -5.44
C PHE A 21 6.78 10.84 -5.21
N GLU A 22 8.02 10.53 -4.84
CA GLU A 22 8.43 9.18 -4.44
C GLU A 22 7.63 8.68 -3.23
N ALA A 23 7.42 9.53 -2.24
CA ALA A 23 6.64 9.21 -1.06
C ALA A 23 5.15 8.93 -1.39
N ILE A 24 4.52 9.73 -2.27
CA ILE A 24 3.17 9.46 -2.79
C ILE A 24 3.16 8.13 -3.54
N SER A 25 4.14 7.90 -4.42
CA SER A 25 4.25 6.65 -5.18
C SER A 25 4.44 5.43 -4.29
N MET A 26 5.14 5.56 -3.16
CA MET A 26 5.27 4.48 -2.18
C MET A 26 3.92 4.13 -1.53
N ILE A 27 3.10 5.13 -1.18
CA ILE A 27 1.75 4.86 -0.67
C ILE A 27 0.89 4.20 -1.74
N VAL A 28 0.83 4.77 -2.94
CA VAL A 28 0.03 4.23 -4.06
C VAL A 28 0.48 2.82 -4.43
N GLY A 29 1.78 2.60 -4.62
CA GLY A 29 2.31 1.30 -5.02
C GLY A 29 2.18 0.22 -3.93
N ASN A 30 2.19 0.60 -2.65
CA ASN A 30 1.96 -0.34 -1.56
C ASN A 30 0.47 -0.67 -1.38
N SER A 31 -0.42 0.30 -1.56
CA SER A 31 -1.87 0.10 -1.46
C SER A 31 -2.43 -0.66 -2.66
N ILE A 32 -1.97 -0.36 -3.88
CA ILE A 32 -2.41 -1.05 -5.10
C ILE A 32 -1.65 -2.38 -5.23
N GLY A 33 -1.99 -3.32 -4.38
CA GLY A 33 -1.50 -4.69 -4.43
C GLY A 33 -2.51 -5.63 -5.11
N THR A 34 -2.47 -6.90 -4.73
CA THR A 34 -3.39 -7.92 -5.23
C THR A 34 -4.86 -7.63 -4.92
N GLY A 35 -5.15 -6.76 -3.96
CA GLY A 35 -6.51 -6.36 -3.59
C GLY A 35 -7.28 -5.71 -4.74
N ILE A 36 -6.62 -4.91 -5.59
CA ILE A 36 -7.29 -4.23 -6.70
C ILE A 36 -7.88 -5.20 -7.72
N ILE A 37 -7.30 -6.39 -7.88
CA ILE A 37 -7.77 -7.42 -8.83
C ILE A 37 -9.09 -8.03 -8.37
N ALA A 38 -9.32 -8.11 -7.06
CA ALA A 38 -10.52 -8.69 -6.49
C ALA A 38 -11.70 -7.71 -6.44
N VAL A 39 -11.45 -6.40 -6.45
CA VAL A 39 -12.52 -5.38 -6.37
C VAL A 39 -13.51 -5.47 -7.53
N PRO A 40 -13.12 -5.61 -8.82
CA PRO A 40 -14.06 -5.75 -9.92
C PRO A 40 -15.00 -6.95 -9.77
N TYR A 41 -14.49 -8.08 -9.28
CA TYR A 41 -15.31 -9.28 -9.05
C TYR A 41 -16.39 -9.06 -7.98
N LEU A 42 -16.09 -8.27 -6.94
CA LEU A 42 -17.05 -7.92 -5.90
C LEU A 42 -17.96 -6.76 -6.34
N ALA A 43 -17.46 -5.84 -7.15
CA ALA A 43 -18.24 -4.73 -7.68
C ALA A 43 -19.46 -5.18 -8.47
N VAL A 44 -19.32 -6.20 -9.35
CA VAL A 44 -20.44 -6.73 -10.16
C VAL A 44 -21.56 -7.38 -9.34
N ARG A 45 -21.31 -7.68 -8.06
CA ARG A 45 -22.29 -8.23 -7.11
C ARG A 45 -23.00 -7.17 -6.29
N ASN A 46 -22.67 -5.90 -6.51
CA ASN A 46 -23.21 -4.74 -5.82
C ASN A 46 -23.70 -3.73 -6.87
N SER A 47 -24.45 -2.72 -6.45
CA SER A 47 -24.78 -1.62 -7.35
C SER A 47 -23.55 -0.71 -7.55
N MET A 48 -23.52 0.02 -8.65
CA MET A 48 -22.48 1.00 -8.93
C MET A 48 -22.38 2.05 -7.81
N TRP A 49 -23.51 2.48 -7.27
CA TRP A 49 -23.56 3.44 -6.17
C TRP A 49 -22.95 2.87 -4.87
N ASP A 50 -23.15 1.57 -4.60
CA ASP A 50 -22.53 0.90 -3.46
C ASP A 50 -21.02 0.92 -3.57
N VAL A 51 -20.47 0.70 -4.77
CA VAL A 51 -19.02 0.80 -5.01
C VAL A 51 -18.50 2.20 -4.70
N VAL A 52 -19.17 3.25 -5.22
CA VAL A 52 -18.77 4.65 -4.97
C VAL A 52 -18.77 4.97 -3.47
N TRP A 53 -19.87 4.61 -2.77
CA TRP A 53 -19.96 4.88 -1.33
C TRP A 53 -18.96 4.09 -0.51
N MET A 54 -18.72 2.83 -0.85
CA MET A 54 -17.74 2.01 -0.13
C MET A 54 -16.32 2.50 -0.34
N VAL A 55 -15.97 2.94 -1.56
CA VAL A 55 -14.66 3.55 -1.83
C VAL A 55 -14.49 4.87 -1.07
N ALA A 56 -15.52 5.74 -1.07
CA ALA A 56 -15.48 7.00 -0.33
C ALA A 56 -15.32 6.79 1.19
N PHE A 57 -16.08 5.85 1.74
CA PHE A 57 -16.00 5.51 3.16
C PHE A 57 -14.66 4.87 3.52
N ALA A 58 -14.16 3.93 2.71
CA ALA A 58 -12.85 3.31 2.89
C ALA A 58 -11.72 4.35 2.81
N TYR A 59 -11.81 5.33 1.91
CA TYR A 59 -10.85 6.45 1.85
C TYR A 59 -10.79 7.22 3.17
N ILE A 60 -11.94 7.62 3.70
CA ILE A 60 -12.00 8.37 4.97
C ILE A 60 -11.38 7.54 6.10
N VAL A 61 -11.78 6.28 6.24
CA VAL A 61 -11.27 5.38 7.28
C VAL A 61 -9.76 5.18 7.14
N ASN A 62 -9.27 4.89 5.92
CA ASN A 62 -7.85 4.68 5.68
C ASN A 62 -7.03 5.96 5.94
N VAL A 63 -7.50 7.13 5.51
CA VAL A 63 -6.80 8.40 5.79
C VAL A 63 -6.66 8.61 7.30
N ILE A 64 -7.74 8.43 8.06
CA ILE A 64 -7.72 8.61 9.53
C ILE A 64 -6.74 7.61 10.16
N LEU A 65 -6.85 6.33 9.84
CA LEU A 65 -5.97 5.28 10.38
C LEU A 65 -4.50 5.56 10.07
N HIS A 66 -4.19 5.95 8.84
CA HIS A 66 -2.81 6.17 8.43
C HIS A 66 -2.23 7.51 8.92
N LEU A 67 -3.07 8.51 9.21
CA LEU A 67 -2.65 9.71 9.94
C LEU A 67 -2.29 9.36 11.39
N ILE A 68 -3.07 8.49 12.06
CA ILE A 68 -2.75 8.00 13.40
C ILE A 68 -1.42 7.21 13.39
N ILE A 69 -1.24 6.32 12.41
CA ILE A 69 0.02 5.57 12.26
C ILE A 69 1.21 6.52 12.00
N ALA A 70 1.00 7.54 11.17
CA ALA A 70 2.04 8.53 10.87
C ALA A 70 2.43 9.34 12.11
N GLU A 71 1.46 9.79 12.89
CA GLU A 71 1.69 10.51 14.14
C GLU A 71 2.41 9.64 15.17
N LEU A 72 1.95 8.39 15.33
CA LEU A 72 2.59 7.42 16.20
C LEU A 72 4.06 7.16 15.80
N SER A 73 4.31 6.99 14.49
CA SER A 73 5.66 6.80 13.96
C SER A 73 6.53 8.05 14.14
N TYR A 74 5.96 9.23 13.92
CA TYR A 74 6.62 10.52 14.08
C TYR A 74 7.07 10.75 15.53
N ASN A 75 6.18 10.55 16.50
CA ASN A 75 6.46 10.73 17.93
C ASN A 75 7.52 9.76 18.45
N ASN A 76 7.66 8.61 17.80
CA ASN A 76 8.66 7.59 18.16
C ASN A 76 9.91 7.61 17.26
N GLY A 77 10.19 8.72 16.57
CA GLY A 77 11.39 8.88 15.76
C GLY A 77 11.50 7.98 14.52
N GLY A 78 10.37 7.56 13.95
CA GLY A 78 10.32 6.73 12.74
C GLY A 78 10.71 5.27 12.94
N VAL A 79 10.60 4.75 14.17
CA VAL A 79 10.85 3.33 14.47
C VAL A 79 9.74 2.43 13.91
N GLN A 80 10.00 1.12 13.90
CA GLN A 80 9.05 0.12 13.42
C GLN A 80 7.69 0.20 14.15
N LEU A 81 6.61 -0.11 13.45
CA LEU A 81 5.23 0.02 13.94
C LEU A 81 5.01 -0.66 15.29
N VAL A 82 5.44 -1.92 15.44
CA VAL A 82 5.28 -2.68 16.71
C VAL A 82 5.96 -1.96 17.87
N LYS A 83 7.16 -1.40 17.63
CA LYS A 83 7.92 -0.67 18.65
C LYS A 83 7.25 0.66 19.00
N SER A 84 6.65 1.34 18.02
CA SER A 84 5.87 2.56 18.26
C SER A 84 4.63 2.27 19.12
N PHE A 85 3.90 1.20 18.82
CA PHE A 85 2.77 0.76 19.65
C PHE A 85 3.20 0.34 21.07
N GLU A 86 4.34 -0.34 21.19
CA GLU A 86 4.92 -0.72 22.46
C GLU A 86 5.21 0.51 23.34
N GLY A 87 5.71 1.58 22.73
CA GLY A 87 6.03 2.83 23.43
C GLY A 87 4.80 3.55 23.97
N GLU A 88 3.75 3.63 23.17
CA GLU A 88 2.60 4.50 23.43
C GLU A 88 1.39 3.78 24.07
N LEU A 89 1.11 2.54 23.64
CA LEU A 89 -0.13 1.86 24.01
C LEU A 89 0.06 0.82 25.12
N PHE A 90 1.23 0.22 25.22
CA PHE A 90 1.44 -0.88 26.14
C PHE A 90 2.20 -0.42 27.38
N HIS A 91 1.57 -0.56 28.55
CA HIS A 91 2.11 -0.18 29.84
C HIS A 91 2.10 -1.36 30.83
N GLY A 92 2.96 -1.29 31.86
CA GLY A 92 2.98 -2.26 32.94
C GLY A 92 3.61 -3.62 32.59
N LYS A 93 3.32 -4.63 33.44
CA LYS A 93 3.94 -5.97 33.34
C LYS A 93 3.59 -6.74 32.08
N MET A 94 2.43 -6.48 31.48
CA MET A 94 1.93 -7.15 30.28
C MET A 94 2.49 -6.55 28.97
N LYS A 95 3.19 -5.42 29.02
CA LYS A 95 3.76 -4.72 27.85
C LYS A 95 4.48 -5.67 26.91
N LYS A 96 5.41 -6.47 27.44
CA LYS A 96 6.23 -7.39 26.65
C LYS A 96 5.40 -8.49 25.96
N ILE A 97 4.36 -8.99 26.65
CA ILE A 97 3.48 -10.03 26.10
C ILE A 97 2.68 -9.47 24.92
N PHE A 98 2.03 -8.31 25.09
CA PHE A 98 1.27 -7.68 24.01
C PHE A 98 2.14 -7.30 22.83
N SER A 99 3.37 -6.81 23.05
CA SER A 99 4.32 -6.52 21.98
C SER A 99 4.69 -7.76 21.19
N TRP A 100 4.91 -8.90 21.84
CA TRP A 100 5.19 -10.17 21.17
C TRP A 100 3.99 -10.69 20.38
N ILE A 101 2.78 -10.65 20.95
CA ILE A 101 1.56 -11.03 20.24
C ILE A 101 1.39 -10.17 18.99
N MET A 102 1.52 -8.85 19.12
CA MET A 102 1.42 -7.92 17.99
C MET A 102 2.48 -8.18 16.92
N PHE A 103 3.73 -8.44 17.33
CA PHE A 103 4.82 -8.77 16.42
C PHE A 103 4.52 -10.04 15.61
N ILE A 104 4.04 -11.10 16.26
CA ILE A 104 3.69 -12.36 15.60
C ILE A 104 2.52 -12.15 14.63
N VAL A 105 1.42 -11.54 15.08
CA VAL A 105 0.23 -11.31 14.24
C VAL A 105 0.56 -10.42 13.04
N TYR A 106 1.28 -9.33 13.26
CA TYR A 106 1.67 -8.43 12.19
C TYR A 106 2.68 -9.07 11.23
N GLY A 107 3.64 -9.84 11.76
CA GLY A 107 4.60 -10.60 10.95
C GLY A 107 3.91 -11.63 10.05
N LEU A 108 2.95 -12.39 10.58
CA LEU A 108 2.14 -13.33 9.80
C LEU A 108 1.33 -12.61 8.71
N ALA A 109 0.70 -11.48 9.04
CA ALA A 109 -0.04 -10.68 8.05
C ALA A 109 0.87 -10.18 6.90
N ILE A 110 2.10 -9.75 7.22
CA ILE A 110 3.09 -9.37 6.21
C ILE A 110 3.47 -10.57 5.33
N MET A 111 3.74 -11.73 5.93
CA MET A 111 4.11 -12.95 5.18
C MET A 111 3.01 -13.36 4.20
N VAL A 112 1.74 -13.32 4.62
CA VAL A 112 0.59 -13.61 3.74
C VAL A 112 0.52 -12.59 2.61
N GLY A 113 0.67 -11.29 2.89
CA GLY A 113 0.66 -10.22 1.88
C GLY A 113 1.80 -10.38 0.85
N VAL A 114 3.02 -10.63 1.31
CA VAL A 114 4.19 -10.86 0.44
C VAL A 114 4.00 -12.10 -0.43
N SER A 115 3.51 -13.21 0.16
CA SER A 115 3.21 -14.45 -0.58
C SER A 115 2.15 -14.20 -1.67
N GLY A 116 1.09 -13.45 -1.37
CA GLY A 116 0.07 -13.06 -2.34
C GLY A 116 0.65 -12.25 -3.51
N ASN A 117 1.51 -11.28 -3.21
CA ASN A 117 2.16 -10.45 -4.24
C ASN A 117 3.14 -11.26 -5.09
N ILE A 118 3.92 -12.17 -4.50
CA ILE A 118 4.82 -13.06 -5.25
C ILE A 118 4.02 -13.97 -6.18
N ASN A 119 2.94 -14.57 -5.69
CA ASN A 119 2.07 -15.43 -6.50
C ASN A 119 1.41 -14.65 -7.65
N GLY A 120 0.86 -13.46 -7.35
CA GLY A 120 0.23 -12.61 -8.36
C GLY A 120 1.22 -12.14 -9.44
N GLY A 121 2.39 -11.67 -9.03
CA GLY A 121 3.45 -11.24 -9.97
C GLY A 121 4.03 -12.39 -10.78
N ALA A 122 4.19 -13.57 -10.18
CA ALA A 122 4.69 -14.77 -10.87
C ALA A 122 3.75 -15.23 -11.99
N GLN A 123 2.42 -15.05 -11.85
CA GLN A 123 1.46 -15.42 -12.91
C GLN A 123 1.73 -14.69 -14.24
N ILE A 124 2.29 -13.50 -14.21
CA ILE A 124 2.68 -12.77 -15.43
C ILE A 124 3.75 -13.57 -16.19
N PHE A 125 4.77 -14.06 -15.48
CA PHE A 125 5.85 -14.86 -16.08
C PHE A 125 5.37 -16.22 -16.57
N VAL A 126 4.45 -16.86 -15.83
CA VAL A 126 3.80 -18.12 -16.26
C VAL A 126 3.02 -17.89 -17.56
N ASN A 127 2.19 -16.87 -17.61
CA ASN A 127 1.29 -16.63 -18.75
C ASN A 127 2.01 -16.13 -20.01
N TRP A 128 3.07 -15.33 -19.86
CA TRP A 128 3.76 -14.72 -20.99
C TRP A 128 4.92 -15.56 -21.51
N PHE A 129 5.64 -16.24 -20.61
CA PHE A 129 6.85 -16.99 -20.95
C PHE A 129 6.69 -18.50 -20.82
N GLY A 130 5.52 -19.00 -20.38
CA GLY A 130 5.30 -20.43 -20.19
C GLY A 130 6.16 -21.06 -19.07
N LEU A 131 6.67 -20.27 -18.14
CA LEU A 131 7.56 -20.74 -17.09
C LEU A 131 6.78 -21.57 -16.05
N PRO A 132 7.39 -22.61 -15.47
CA PRO A 132 6.79 -23.30 -14.33
C PRO A 132 6.66 -22.33 -13.14
N LEU A 133 5.58 -22.47 -12.36
CA LEU A 133 5.21 -21.52 -11.30
C LEU A 133 6.34 -21.26 -10.30
N TRP A 134 7.06 -22.31 -9.87
CA TRP A 134 8.17 -22.15 -8.93
C TRP A 134 9.32 -21.30 -9.47
N ALA A 135 9.65 -21.42 -10.77
CA ALA A 135 10.71 -20.63 -11.40
C ALA A 135 10.25 -19.16 -11.56
N ALA A 136 9.00 -18.95 -11.95
CA ALA A 136 8.39 -17.62 -12.03
C ALA A 136 8.37 -16.92 -10.66
N GLN A 137 8.02 -17.63 -9.60
CA GLN A 137 8.06 -17.12 -8.23
C GLN A 137 9.48 -16.74 -7.79
N LEU A 138 10.47 -17.59 -8.09
CA LEU A 138 11.88 -17.33 -7.76
C LEU A 138 12.39 -16.09 -8.50
N ILE A 139 12.13 -15.95 -9.79
CA ILE A 139 12.53 -14.81 -10.60
C ILE A 139 11.90 -13.51 -10.03
N TYR A 140 10.59 -13.52 -9.79
CA TYR A 140 9.90 -12.36 -9.23
C TYR A 140 10.45 -11.98 -7.86
N TYR A 141 10.69 -12.97 -6.99
CA TYR A 141 11.27 -12.76 -5.66
C TYR A 141 12.67 -12.15 -5.74
N LEU A 142 13.53 -12.63 -6.65
CA LEU A 142 14.89 -12.10 -6.82
C LEU A 142 14.86 -10.65 -7.35
N ILE A 143 13.97 -10.33 -8.30
CA ILE A 143 13.80 -8.96 -8.80
C ILE A 143 13.33 -8.03 -7.67
N ALA A 144 12.27 -8.40 -6.96
CA ALA A 144 11.74 -7.59 -5.86
C ALA A 144 12.75 -7.47 -4.71
N GLY A 145 13.41 -8.56 -4.35
CA GLY A 145 14.44 -8.62 -3.31
C GLY A 145 15.63 -7.72 -3.63
N SER A 146 16.09 -7.68 -4.87
CA SER A 146 17.21 -6.81 -5.28
C SER A 146 16.93 -5.33 -5.01
N VAL A 147 15.69 -4.87 -5.27
CA VAL A 147 15.27 -3.49 -4.98
C VAL A 147 15.29 -3.21 -3.48
N VAL A 148 14.84 -4.18 -2.66
CA VAL A 148 14.84 -4.05 -1.19
C VAL A 148 16.26 -3.94 -0.65
N PHE A 149 17.22 -4.73 -1.18
CA PHE A 149 18.63 -4.65 -0.79
C PHE A 149 19.29 -3.31 -1.13
N MET A 150 18.81 -2.61 -2.16
CA MET A 150 19.29 -1.27 -2.52
C MET A 150 18.76 -0.16 -1.58
N GLY A 151 17.86 -0.50 -0.66
CA GLY A 151 17.37 0.40 0.39
C GLY A 151 16.17 1.26 -0.01
N MET A 152 15.76 2.13 0.93
CA MET A 152 14.52 2.90 0.86
C MET A 152 14.45 3.83 -0.36
N LYS A 153 15.54 4.48 -0.73
CA LYS A 153 15.57 5.39 -1.89
C LYS A 153 15.34 4.65 -3.19
N ALA A 154 15.98 3.49 -3.37
CA ALA A 154 15.76 2.64 -4.54
C ALA A 154 14.32 2.13 -4.61
N GLY A 155 13.75 1.73 -3.46
CA GLY A 155 12.34 1.38 -3.34
C GLY A 155 11.41 2.52 -3.78
N GLY A 156 11.66 3.75 -3.32
CA GLY A 156 10.91 4.94 -3.73
C GLY A 156 10.97 5.23 -5.23
N ILE A 157 12.16 5.09 -5.82
CA ILE A 157 12.36 5.25 -7.26
C ILE A 157 11.64 4.15 -8.05
N ALA A 158 11.76 2.89 -7.63
CA ALA A 158 11.08 1.76 -8.26
C ALA A 158 9.55 1.95 -8.23
N GLN A 159 8.99 2.34 -7.07
CA GLN A 159 7.57 2.64 -6.93
C GLN A 159 7.12 3.81 -7.80
N LYS A 160 7.94 4.85 -7.93
CA LYS A 160 7.67 5.99 -8.83
C LYS A 160 7.43 5.54 -10.28
N TYR A 161 8.31 4.70 -10.82
CA TYR A 161 8.16 4.20 -12.20
C TYR A 161 7.01 3.20 -12.32
N SER A 162 6.83 2.33 -11.34
CA SER A 162 5.71 1.37 -11.31
C SER A 162 4.36 2.07 -11.29
N VAL A 163 4.19 3.11 -10.46
CA VAL A 163 2.95 3.91 -10.39
C VAL A 163 2.73 4.72 -11.68
N ALA A 164 3.80 5.26 -12.29
CA ALA A 164 3.68 5.93 -13.58
C ALA A 164 3.19 4.98 -14.68
N LEU A 165 3.74 3.76 -14.74
CA LEU A 165 3.28 2.71 -15.66
C LEU A 165 1.83 2.30 -15.38
N LEU A 166 1.46 2.14 -14.10
CA LEU A 166 0.09 1.83 -13.68
C LEU A 166 -0.90 2.91 -14.15
N LEU A 167 -0.54 4.19 -14.02
CA LEU A 167 -1.35 5.31 -14.53
C LEU A 167 -1.61 5.19 -16.03
N VAL A 168 -0.59 4.84 -16.81
CA VAL A 168 -0.73 4.64 -18.26
C VAL A 168 -1.66 3.48 -18.54
N ILE A 169 -1.50 2.34 -17.86
CA ILE A 169 -2.34 1.15 -18.05
C ILE A 169 -3.82 1.48 -17.72
N VAL A 170 -4.07 2.12 -16.58
CA VAL A 170 -5.43 2.50 -16.18
C VAL A 170 -6.03 3.50 -17.16
N ALA A 171 -5.26 4.49 -17.64
CA ALA A 171 -5.72 5.44 -18.65
C ALA A 171 -6.11 4.75 -19.98
N VAL A 172 -5.30 3.80 -20.43
CA VAL A 172 -5.60 3.00 -21.64
C VAL A 172 -6.86 2.16 -21.45
N MET A 173 -7.00 1.48 -20.30
CA MET A 173 -8.19 0.69 -19.98
C MET A 173 -9.44 1.57 -19.94
N THR A 174 -9.36 2.72 -19.27
CA THR A 174 -10.47 3.69 -19.17
C THR A 174 -10.85 4.23 -20.56
N ALA A 175 -9.87 4.60 -21.39
CA ALA A 175 -10.12 5.03 -22.77
C ALA A 175 -10.80 3.92 -23.59
N GLY A 176 -10.38 2.67 -23.42
CA GLY A 176 -11.03 1.51 -24.06
C GLY A 176 -12.49 1.34 -23.65
N THR A 177 -12.81 1.57 -22.38
CA THR A 177 -14.19 1.52 -21.88
C THR A 177 -15.06 2.62 -22.49
N PHE A 178 -14.55 3.83 -22.67
CA PHE A 178 -15.28 4.91 -23.35
C PHE A 178 -15.50 4.66 -24.84
N LEU A 179 -14.57 3.97 -25.50
CA LEU A 179 -14.71 3.60 -26.92
C LEU A 179 -15.71 2.44 -27.13
N HIS A 180 -15.90 1.60 -26.12
CA HIS A 180 -16.80 0.46 -26.15
C HIS A 180 -17.73 0.48 -24.92
N PRO A 181 -18.62 1.50 -24.78
CA PRO A 181 -19.46 1.64 -23.61
C PRO A 181 -20.38 0.43 -23.44
N ARG A 182 -20.35 -0.18 -22.27
CA ARG A 182 -21.36 -1.17 -21.89
C ARG A 182 -22.63 -0.44 -21.46
N ASN A 183 -23.74 -0.76 -22.09
CA ASN A 183 -25.04 -0.09 -21.85
C ASN A 183 -25.69 -0.47 -20.50
N THR A 184 -25.04 -1.23 -19.64
CA THR A 184 -25.63 -1.69 -18.37
C THR A 184 -24.78 -1.24 -17.19
N LEU A 185 -25.28 -0.26 -16.45
CA LEU A 185 -24.83 -0.02 -15.08
C LEU A 185 -25.17 -1.26 -14.25
N TYR A 186 -24.22 -1.70 -13.42
CA TYR A 186 -24.46 -2.81 -12.49
C TYR A 186 -25.59 -2.44 -11.53
N THR A 187 -26.72 -3.14 -11.63
CA THR A 187 -27.84 -3.05 -10.70
C THR A 187 -28.02 -4.42 -10.05
N ALA A 188 -27.29 -4.68 -8.99
CA ALA A 188 -27.50 -5.87 -8.20
C ALA A 188 -28.43 -5.57 -7.00
N PRO A 189 -29.27 -6.52 -6.57
CA PRO A 189 -30.06 -6.33 -5.36
C PRO A 189 -29.15 -6.15 -4.13
N PHE A 190 -29.56 -5.30 -3.21
CA PHE A 190 -28.83 -5.05 -1.99
C PHE A 190 -28.70 -6.30 -1.12
N HIS A 191 -27.47 -6.69 -0.83
CA HIS A 191 -27.14 -7.75 0.11
C HIS A 191 -26.01 -7.28 1.03
N ILE A 192 -26.28 -7.20 2.34
CA ILE A 192 -25.32 -6.71 3.32
C ILE A 192 -24.00 -7.48 3.30
N ASN A 193 -24.03 -8.80 3.08
CA ASN A 193 -22.81 -9.61 3.02
C ASN A 193 -21.92 -9.26 1.82
N ASN A 194 -22.53 -8.96 0.66
CA ASN A 194 -21.79 -8.52 -0.53
C ASN A 194 -21.19 -7.14 -0.30
N LEU A 195 -21.93 -6.24 0.33
CA LEU A 195 -21.47 -4.90 0.68
C LEU A 195 -20.28 -4.92 1.66
N LEU A 196 -20.38 -5.74 2.72
CA LEU A 196 -19.29 -5.91 3.69
C LEU A 196 -18.05 -6.56 3.06
N ALA A 197 -18.24 -7.52 2.15
CA ALA A 197 -17.14 -8.13 1.42
C ALA A 197 -16.45 -7.09 0.51
N LEU A 198 -17.23 -6.29 -0.22
CA LEU A 198 -16.73 -5.20 -1.05
C LEU A 198 -15.96 -4.18 -0.20
N TYR A 199 -16.55 -3.70 0.90
CA TYR A 199 -15.90 -2.76 1.81
C TYR A 199 -14.57 -3.28 2.34
N SER A 200 -14.55 -4.51 2.85
CA SER A 200 -13.34 -5.15 3.39
C SER A 200 -12.24 -5.23 2.34
N MET A 201 -12.60 -5.58 1.10
CA MET A 201 -11.65 -5.67 0.00
C MET A 201 -11.14 -4.30 -0.44
N VAL A 202 -12.00 -3.28 -0.49
CA VAL A 202 -11.61 -1.90 -0.82
C VAL A 202 -10.67 -1.33 0.25
N VAL A 203 -10.98 -1.53 1.54
CA VAL A 203 -10.09 -1.12 2.65
C VAL A 203 -8.73 -1.80 2.53
N PHE A 204 -8.71 -3.11 2.25
CA PHE A 204 -7.47 -3.85 2.04
C PHE A 204 -6.70 -3.35 0.82
N ALA A 205 -7.38 -3.16 -0.32
CA ALA A 205 -6.79 -2.68 -1.58
C ALA A 205 -6.29 -1.23 -1.52
N THR A 206 -6.69 -0.46 -0.50
CA THR A 206 -6.22 0.92 -0.29
C THR A 206 -5.38 1.08 0.98
N SER A 207 -4.99 0.00 1.66
CA SER A 207 -4.16 0.05 2.87
C SER A 207 -2.67 0.09 2.54
N ALA A 208 -1.90 0.94 3.25
CA ALA A 208 -0.45 1.12 3.03
C ALA A 208 0.33 1.33 4.33
N ASN A 209 0.01 0.56 5.37
CA ASN A 209 0.58 0.73 6.72
C ASN A 209 2.11 0.79 6.73
N GLN A 210 2.77 -0.08 5.97
CA GLN A 210 4.24 -0.16 5.92
C GLN A 210 4.86 1.04 5.19
N ALA A 211 4.21 1.50 4.10
CA ALA A 211 4.68 2.63 3.33
C ALA A 211 4.60 3.93 4.12
N VAL A 212 3.56 4.13 4.95
CA VAL A 212 3.41 5.34 5.77
C VAL A 212 4.58 5.51 6.73
N ILE A 213 5.04 4.45 7.39
CA ILE A 213 6.20 4.51 8.30
C ILE A 213 7.48 4.90 7.53
N GLN A 214 7.68 4.30 6.35
CA GLN A 214 8.81 4.63 5.48
C GLN A 214 8.74 6.08 4.98
N VAL A 215 7.55 6.57 4.66
CA VAL A 215 7.29 7.96 4.26
C VAL A 215 7.61 8.93 5.39
N VAL A 216 7.20 8.65 6.63
CA VAL A 216 7.53 9.48 7.81
C VAL A 216 9.04 9.60 7.97
N LYS A 217 9.76 8.49 7.88
CA LYS A 217 11.22 8.46 7.95
C LYS A 217 11.86 9.14 6.74
N GLY A 218 11.42 8.83 5.53
CA GLY A 218 11.99 9.34 4.28
C GLY A 218 11.75 10.82 4.03
N LEU A 219 10.71 11.41 4.64
CA LEU A 219 10.44 12.86 4.62
C LEU A 219 11.00 13.60 5.84
N ASN A 220 11.89 12.97 6.62
CA ASN A 220 12.54 13.54 7.80
C ASN A 220 11.56 14.18 8.80
N GLY A 221 10.39 13.63 8.96
CA GLY A 221 9.38 14.13 9.89
C GLY A 221 8.75 15.48 9.48
N ASP A 222 8.83 15.91 8.23
CA ASP A 222 8.09 17.10 7.76
C ASP A 222 6.58 16.81 7.79
N SER A 223 5.91 17.22 8.85
CA SER A 223 4.51 16.96 9.13
C SER A 223 3.57 17.44 8.00
N LYS A 224 3.87 18.62 7.37
CA LYS A 224 3.06 19.13 6.26
C LYS A 224 3.17 18.26 5.02
N ARG A 225 4.40 17.86 4.67
CA ARG A 225 4.65 16.96 3.54
C ARG A 225 4.08 15.57 3.78
N ILE A 226 4.21 15.03 4.99
CA ILE A 226 3.65 13.72 5.38
C ILE A 226 2.13 13.74 5.21
N ARG A 227 1.42 14.71 5.80
CA ARG A 227 -0.04 14.84 5.65
C ARG A 227 -0.46 14.96 4.19
N LYS A 228 0.17 15.86 3.43
CA LYS A 228 -0.10 16.00 1.99
C LYS A 228 0.09 14.68 1.24
N THR A 229 1.17 13.96 1.54
CA THR A 229 1.48 12.66 0.91
C THR A 229 0.41 11.62 1.22
N ILE A 230 -0.06 11.55 2.48
CA ILE A 230 -1.12 10.63 2.91
C ILE A 230 -2.42 10.93 2.17
N PHE A 231 -2.92 12.17 2.22
CA PHE A 231 -4.16 12.55 1.53
C PHE A 231 -4.09 12.29 0.03
N THR A 232 -3.00 12.70 -0.63
CA THR A 232 -2.84 12.54 -2.08
C THR A 232 -2.64 11.07 -2.46
N GLY A 233 -1.81 10.32 -1.72
CA GLY A 233 -1.53 8.91 -1.99
C GLY A 233 -2.78 8.05 -1.87
N PHE A 234 -3.53 8.17 -0.78
CA PHE A 234 -4.79 7.42 -0.60
C PHE A 234 -5.90 7.91 -1.53
N GLY A 235 -5.93 9.20 -1.87
CA GLY A 235 -6.85 9.75 -2.87
C GLY A 235 -6.63 9.13 -4.24
N LEU A 236 -5.38 9.05 -4.69
CA LEU A 236 -5.02 8.39 -5.94
C LEU A 236 -5.32 6.88 -5.90
N SER A 237 -4.99 6.19 -4.82
CA SER A 237 -5.29 4.75 -4.67
C SER A 237 -6.79 4.48 -4.72
N SER A 238 -7.59 5.29 -4.04
CA SER A 238 -9.05 5.19 -4.06
C SER A 238 -9.63 5.48 -5.44
N LEU A 239 -9.07 6.44 -6.18
CA LEU A 239 -9.46 6.73 -7.55
C LEU A 239 -9.19 5.52 -8.46
N PHE A 240 -8.02 4.87 -8.34
CA PHE A 240 -7.74 3.65 -9.10
C PHE A 240 -8.71 2.52 -8.79
N VAL A 241 -8.97 2.29 -7.49
CA VAL A 241 -9.92 1.27 -7.05
C VAL A 241 -11.34 1.55 -7.54
N LEU A 242 -11.71 2.83 -7.73
CA LEU A 242 -13.00 3.22 -8.28
C LEU A 242 -13.06 3.04 -9.81
N VAL A 243 -11.99 3.37 -10.52
CA VAL A 243 -11.96 3.37 -12.01
C VAL A 243 -11.81 1.97 -12.59
N VAL A 244 -11.07 1.07 -11.94
CA VAL A 244 -10.81 -0.28 -12.47
C VAL A 244 -12.08 -1.16 -12.61
N PRO A 245 -13.10 -1.09 -11.73
CA PRO A 245 -14.36 -1.84 -11.91
C PRO A 245 -15.32 -1.26 -12.95
N LEU A 246 -15.12 0.01 -13.35
CA LEU A 246 -15.95 0.72 -14.33
C LEU A 246 -15.68 0.26 -15.74
#